data_8736ae9d920ad4a9b894506546b09286
#
_entry.id   8736ae9d920ad4a9b894506546b09286
#
_cell.length_a   1.000
_cell.length_b   1.000
_cell.length_c   1.000
_cell.angle_alpha   90.00
_cell.angle_beta   90.00
_cell.angle_gamma   90.00
#
_symmetry.space_group_name_H-M   'P 1'
#
loop_
_entity.id
_entity.type
_entity.pdbx_description
1 polymer ?
#
loop_
_entity_poly.entity_id
_entity_poly.type
_entity_poly.pdbx_seq_one_letter_code
_entity_poly.pdbx_strand_id
1 'polypeptide(L)'
;SFIHYLYDENHVPTFICTGNHDSNSEEEIGSTFFYKNEINEILFANSNYSKNRNSAENYYYSDVANPQGGTIRFIALDMLDQPASQYNTLSYAYFSQKQIDWLINTALKNGMTDHHSVIILTHYPFQRRSVNNDTYLCDGDYVHSWNMIPEIIEAFRTRSLLEKVYPNQFNLDPINVKADFSDRKGEFVCYLGGHIHCNAYFDVGWLPFIQAYEGDLFISTQTSE
;
A
#
# COMPACT_ATOMS: atom_id res chain seq x y z
N SER A 1 -8.74 -21.29 9.75
CA SER A 1 -9.10 -20.25 8.75
C SER A 1 -7.93 -20.03 7.79
N PHE A 2 -8.17 -19.38 6.68
CA PHE A 2 -7.12 -19.01 5.71
C PHE A 2 -6.02 -18.13 6.34
N ILE A 3 -6.41 -17.19 7.17
CA ILE A 3 -5.48 -16.32 7.91
C ILE A 3 -4.59 -17.12 8.88
N HIS A 4 -5.16 -18.09 9.60
CA HIS A 4 -4.38 -18.99 10.44
C HIS A 4 -3.33 -19.76 9.62
N TYR A 5 -3.73 -20.31 8.48
CA TYR A 5 -2.79 -21.00 7.58
C TYR A 5 -1.67 -20.07 7.11
N LEU A 6 -1.99 -18.84 6.71
CA LEU A 6 -0.99 -17.87 6.22
C LEU A 6 0.06 -17.53 7.27
N TYR A 7 -0.33 -17.39 8.53
CA TYR A 7 0.57 -16.88 9.58
C TYR A 7 1.18 -17.98 10.45
N ASP A 8 0.47 -19.04 10.68
CA ASP A 8 0.86 -20.06 11.66
C ASP A 8 1.44 -21.33 11.00
N GLU A 9 0.91 -21.73 9.85
CA GLU A 9 1.30 -22.96 9.16
C GLU A 9 2.21 -22.70 7.96
N ASN A 10 2.04 -21.56 7.29
CA ASN A 10 2.89 -21.18 6.18
C ASN A 10 4.19 -20.53 6.69
N HIS A 11 5.32 -21.19 6.50
CA HIS A 11 6.63 -20.67 6.92
C HIS A 11 7.23 -19.65 5.94
N VAL A 12 6.49 -19.23 4.94
CA VAL A 12 6.90 -18.19 3.99
C VAL A 12 6.49 -16.82 4.52
N PRO A 13 7.38 -15.80 4.48
CA PRO A 13 7.02 -14.44 4.83
C PRO A 13 5.79 -13.96 4.04
N THR A 14 4.76 -13.57 4.76
CA THR A 14 3.49 -13.13 4.18
C THR A 14 3.22 -11.68 4.56
N PHE A 15 3.04 -10.82 3.56
CA PHE A 15 2.74 -9.39 3.71
C PHE A 15 1.37 -9.11 3.13
N ILE A 16 0.52 -8.42 3.89
CA ILE A 16 -0.86 -8.10 3.49
C ILE A 16 -1.00 -6.58 3.45
N CYS A 17 -1.66 -6.06 2.43
CA CYS A 17 -2.23 -4.72 2.41
C CYS A 17 -3.74 -4.81 2.25
N THR A 18 -4.46 -3.84 2.81
CA THR A 18 -5.92 -3.79 2.75
C THR A 18 -6.41 -3.37 1.37
N GLY A 19 -7.48 -4.02 0.90
CA GLY A 19 -8.19 -3.68 -0.33
C GLY A 19 -9.62 -3.23 -0.07
N ASN A 20 -10.28 -2.71 -1.10
CA ASN A 20 -11.64 -2.13 -0.98
C ASN A 20 -12.70 -3.13 -0.52
N HIS A 21 -12.56 -4.41 -0.83
CA HIS A 21 -13.50 -5.45 -0.40
C HIS A 21 -13.29 -5.94 1.05
N ASP A 22 -12.15 -5.66 1.66
CA ASP A 22 -11.85 -6.14 3.02
C ASP A 22 -12.77 -5.53 4.09
N SER A 23 -13.37 -4.37 3.81
CA SER A 23 -14.33 -3.72 4.69
C SER A 23 -15.76 -4.24 4.53
N ASN A 24 -16.04 -5.08 3.53
CA ASN A 24 -17.38 -5.54 3.16
C ASN A 24 -18.36 -4.39 2.80
N SER A 25 -17.86 -3.24 2.41
CA SER A 25 -18.68 -2.02 2.17
C SER A 25 -19.35 -1.98 0.81
N GLU A 26 -18.84 -2.71 -0.15
CA GLU A 26 -19.35 -2.75 -1.52
C GLU A 26 -20.44 -3.81 -1.71
N GLU A 27 -20.58 -4.73 -0.77
CA GLU A 27 -21.60 -5.77 -0.79
C GLU A 27 -22.84 -5.28 -0.10
N GLU A 28 -23.71 -4.69 -0.89
CA GLU A 28 -25.12 -4.38 -0.71
C GLU A 28 -25.74 -4.12 0.67
N ILE A 29 -26.27 -2.89 0.77
CA ILE A 29 -27.58 -2.59 1.39
C ILE A 29 -27.85 -3.30 2.73
N GLY A 30 -27.41 -2.67 3.79
CA GLY A 30 -27.70 -3.14 5.15
C GLY A 30 -26.70 -4.14 5.68
N SER A 31 -25.60 -4.32 4.99
CA SER A 31 -24.52 -5.19 5.40
C SER A 31 -23.73 -4.63 6.57
N THR A 32 -23.21 -5.51 7.36
CA THR A 32 -22.29 -5.18 8.44
C THR A 32 -20.94 -4.81 7.84
N PHE A 33 -20.52 -3.57 8.06
CA PHE A 33 -19.18 -3.15 7.69
C PHE A 33 -18.16 -3.67 8.71
N PHE A 34 -16.97 -4.01 8.21
CA PHE A 34 -15.81 -4.17 9.07
C PHE A 34 -15.09 -2.83 9.19
N TYR A 35 -15.04 -2.30 10.41
CA TYR A 35 -14.27 -1.09 10.70
C TYR A 35 -12.77 -1.39 10.75
N LYS A 36 -11.95 -0.36 10.64
CA LYS A 36 -10.50 -0.45 10.64
C LYS A 36 -9.92 -1.33 11.76
N ASN A 37 -10.45 -1.23 12.96
CA ASN A 37 -10.02 -2.03 14.10
C ASN A 37 -10.38 -3.52 13.97
N GLU A 38 -11.53 -3.84 13.35
CA GLU A 38 -11.95 -5.22 13.11
C GLU A 38 -11.11 -5.86 11.99
N ILE A 39 -10.87 -5.12 10.91
CA ILE A 39 -9.93 -5.52 9.86
C ILE A 39 -8.53 -5.75 10.46
N ASN A 40 -8.11 -4.88 11.37
CA ASN A 40 -6.85 -5.01 12.09
C ASN A 40 -6.77 -6.33 12.88
N GLU A 41 -7.82 -6.67 13.62
CA GLU A 41 -7.86 -7.93 14.37
C GLU A 41 -7.87 -9.14 13.45
N ILE A 42 -8.61 -9.10 12.36
CA ILE A 42 -8.75 -10.22 11.43
C ILE A 42 -7.44 -10.48 10.68
N LEU A 43 -6.86 -9.42 10.10
CA LEU A 43 -5.74 -9.57 9.16
C LEU A 43 -4.36 -9.48 9.82
N PHE A 44 -4.22 -8.72 10.91
CA PHE A 44 -2.89 -8.34 11.40
C PHE A 44 -2.56 -8.77 12.82
N ALA A 45 -3.54 -9.17 13.65
CA ALA A 45 -3.31 -9.45 15.07
C ALA A 45 -2.24 -10.53 15.32
N ASN A 46 -2.16 -11.52 14.43
CA ASN A 46 -1.22 -12.64 14.54
C ASN A 46 -0.05 -12.56 13.54
N SER A 47 0.10 -11.44 12.83
CA SER A 47 1.16 -11.30 11.85
C SER A 47 2.53 -11.11 12.51
N ASN A 48 3.45 -12.04 12.23
CA ASN A 48 4.84 -11.93 12.67
C ASN A 48 5.66 -10.94 11.85
N TYR A 49 5.18 -10.53 10.68
CA TYR A 49 5.88 -9.68 9.71
C TYR A 49 5.51 -8.20 9.82
N SER A 50 4.46 -7.87 10.56
CA SER A 50 4.01 -6.49 10.78
C SER A 50 4.54 -5.87 12.08
N LYS A 51 5.76 -6.21 12.49
CA LYS A 51 6.34 -5.82 13.79
C LYS A 51 6.49 -4.32 14.00
N ASN A 52 6.67 -3.56 12.92
CA ASN A 52 6.81 -2.10 12.99
C ASN A 52 5.48 -1.37 12.76
N ARG A 53 4.38 -2.08 12.99
CA ARG A 53 3.03 -1.53 12.95
C ARG A 53 2.70 -0.93 14.32
N ASN A 54 2.06 0.22 14.33
CA ASN A 54 1.27 0.61 15.50
C ASN A 54 0.06 -0.34 15.58
N SER A 55 -0.19 -0.94 16.74
CA SER A 55 -1.23 -1.96 16.92
C SER A 55 -2.64 -1.54 16.51
N ALA A 56 -2.90 -0.25 16.42
CA ALA A 56 -4.19 0.31 15.99
C ALA A 56 -4.28 0.63 14.48
N GLU A 57 -3.19 0.44 13.73
CA GLU A 57 -3.11 0.82 12.32
C GLU A 57 -2.95 -0.40 11.42
N ASN A 58 -3.44 -0.32 10.18
CA ASN A 58 -3.32 -1.40 9.18
C ASN A 58 -2.13 -1.20 8.23
N TYR A 59 -1.39 -0.10 8.35
CA TYR A 59 -0.15 0.13 7.61
C TYR A 59 1.07 -0.20 8.48
N TYR A 60 2.11 -0.72 7.85
CA TYR A 60 3.33 -1.15 8.52
C TYR A 60 4.50 -1.23 7.55
N TYR A 61 5.70 -1.43 8.08
CA TYR A 61 6.82 -1.92 7.29
C TYR A 61 7.45 -3.14 7.93
N SER A 62 8.13 -3.94 7.10
CA SER A 62 8.90 -5.08 7.56
C SER A 62 10.20 -5.19 6.78
N ASP A 63 11.28 -5.46 7.50
CA ASP A 63 12.61 -5.65 6.92
C ASP A 63 12.91 -7.14 6.80
N VAL A 64 13.27 -7.56 5.60
CA VAL A 64 13.65 -8.94 5.27
C VAL A 64 15.05 -8.95 4.70
N ALA A 65 15.87 -9.89 5.15
CA ALA A 65 17.20 -10.07 4.60
C ALA A 65 17.13 -10.43 3.12
N ASN A 66 17.88 -9.71 2.29
CA ASN A 66 18.03 -10.06 0.89
C ASN A 66 19.11 -11.15 0.76
N PRO A 67 18.80 -12.33 0.17
CA PRO A 67 19.78 -13.39 -0.01
C PRO A 67 21.02 -12.98 -0.82
N GLN A 68 20.91 -11.94 -1.63
CA GLN A 68 22.01 -11.38 -2.42
C GLN A 68 22.79 -10.28 -1.69
N GLY A 69 22.44 -10.01 -0.45
CA GLY A 69 23.03 -8.98 0.41
C GLY A 69 22.11 -7.76 0.59
N GLY A 70 22.18 -7.18 1.78
CA GLY A 70 21.35 -6.03 2.16
C GLY A 70 19.99 -6.42 2.74
N THR A 71 19.05 -5.49 2.70
CA THR A 71 17.73 -5.62 3.31
C THR A 71 16.66 -5.15 2.35
N ILE A 72 15.57 -5.89 2.22
CA ILE A 72 14.37 -5.45 1.52
C ILE A 72 13.38 -4.96 2.57
N ARG A 73 12.99 -3.69 2.45
CA ARG A 73 11.91 -3.10 3.24
C ARG A 73 10.62 -3.13 2.44
N PHE A 74 9.68 -3.94 2.90
CA PHE A 74 8.31 -3.93 2.44
C PHE A 74 7.51 -2.91 3.26
N ILE A 75 6.87 -1.95 2.59
CA ILE A 75 6.00 -0.95 3.20
C ILE A 75 4.59 -1.21 2.71
N ALA A 76 3.71 -1.71 3.57
CA ALA A 76 2.30 -1.90 3.27
C ALA A 76 1.51 -0.64 3.64
N LEU A 77 0.77 -0.10 2.67
CA LEU A 77 -0.12 1.05 2.86
C LEU A 77 -1.54 0.56 3.14
N ASP A 78 -2.22 1.24 4.04
CA ASP A 78 -3.66 1.09 4.27
C ASP A 78 -4.41 2.10 3.40
N MET A 79 -5.09 1.62 2.38
CA MET A 79 -5.87 2.49 1.51
C MET A 79 -7.31 2.69 2.00
N LEU A 80 -7.66 2.10 3.15
CA LEU A 80 -8.94 2.28 3.85
C LEU A 80 -8.78 3.07 5.16
N ASP A 81 -7.82 3.98 5.21
CA ASP A 81 -7.45 4.74 6.42
C ASP A 81 -8.36 5.96 6.68
N GLN A 82 -9.61 5.91 6.23
CA GLN A 82 -10.58 6.96 6.45
C GLN A 82 -11.18 6.94 7.86
N PRO A 83 -11.73 8.09 8.31
CA PRO A 83 -12.48 8.15 9.55
C PRO A 83 -13.71 7.23 9.53
N ALA A 84 -14.08 6.68 10.68
CA ALA A 84 -15.24 5.79 10.80
C ALA A 84 -16.55 6.40 10.25
N SER A 85 -16.70 7.72 10.31
CA SER A 85 -17.86 8.43 9.74
C SER A 85 -17.95 8.35 8.21
N GLN A 86 -16.89 7.92 7.53
CA GLN A 86 -16.80 7.81 6.08
C GLN A 86 -16.76 6.35 5.59
N TYR A 87 -16.91 5.39 6.49
CA TYR A 87 -16.78 3.97 6.16
C TYR A 87 -17.87 3.42 5.21
N ASN A 88 -18.95 4.14 5.02
CA ASN A 88 -20.02 3.81 4.06
C ASN A 88 -19.71 4.25 2.62
N THR A 89 -18.54 4.83 2.36
CA THR A 89 -18.13 5.34 1.04
C THR A 89 -16.80 4.72 0.58
N LEU A 90 -16.59 3.47 0.90
CA LEU A 90 -15.29 2.77 0.82
C LEU A 90 -14.82 2.36 -0.57
N SER A 91 -15.52 2.73 -1.62
CA SER A 91 -15.01 2.54 -2.99
C SER A 91 -13.79 3.39 -3.32
N TYR A 92 -13.38 4.28 -2.40
CA TYR A 92 -12.30 5.23 -2.64
C TYR A 92 -11.13 5.02 -1.68
N ALA A 93 -9.93 5.01 -2.23
CA ALA A 93 -8.72 5.00 -1.43
C ALA A 93 -8.55 6.34 -0.68
N TYR A 94 -8.20 6.22 0.57
CA TYR A 94 -7.98 7.35 1.46
C TYR A 94 -6.72 7.15 2.29
N PHE A 95 -5.96 8.22 2.46
CA PHE A 95 -4.80 8.26 3.34
C PHE A 95 -5.01 9.31 4.41
N SER A 96 -4.82 8.96 5.68
CA SER A 96 -4.81 9.94 6.75
C SER A 96 -3.50 10.74 6.77
N GLN A 97 -3.54 11.96 7.31
CA GLN A 97 -2.32 12.72 7.59
C GLN A 97 -1.32 11.91 8.42
N LYS A 98 -1.82 11.17 9.41
CA LYS A 98 -1.02 10.31 10.28
C LYS A 98 -0.26 9.23 9.51
N GLN A 99 -0.90 8.58 8.53
CA GLN A 99 -0.23 7.57 7.69
C GLN A 99 0.84 8.21 6.81
N ILE A 100 0.57 9.38 6.24
CA ILE A 100 1.54 10.09 5.41
C ILE A 100 2.74 10.57 6.23
N ASP A 101 2.52 11.11 7.41
CA ASP A 101 3.60 11.49 8.33
C ASP A 101 4.43 10.27 8.75
N TRP A 102 3.79 9.15 9.01
CA TRP A 102 4.47 7.89 9.30
C TRP A 102 5.27 7.37 8.10
N LEU A 103 4.72 7.41 6.91
CA LEU A 103 5.43 7.00 5.69
C LEU A 103 6.73 7.79 5.53
N ILE A 104 6.63 9.12 5.65
CA ILE A 104 7.76 10.04 5.44
C ILE A 104 8.81 9.92 6.55
N ASN A 105 8.36 9.94 7.81
CA ASN A 105 9.27 10.13 8.95
C ASN A 105 9.67 8.82 9.63
N THR A 106 8.94 7.74 9.38
CA THR A 106 9.20 6.44 9.99
C THR A 106 9.57 5.39 8.94
N ALA A 107 8.65 5.09 8.03
CA ALA A 107 8.84 3.97 7.10
C ALA A 107 10.01 4.21 6.13
N LEU A 108 10.18 5.43 5.62
CA LEU A 108 11.23 5.80 4.68
C LEU A 108 12.53 6.30 5.32
N LYS A 109 12.59 6.42 6.66
CA LYS A 109 13.77 6.94 7.36
C LYS A 109 14.30 6.04 8.47
N ASN A 110 13.40 5.52 9.32
CA ASN A 110 13.82 4.86 10.55
C ASN A 110 14.58 3.56 10.27
N GLY A 111 15.80 3.47 10.77
CA GLY A 111 16.67 2.30 10.61
C GLY A 111 17.17 2.05 9.18
N MET A 112 16.92 2.96 8.24
CA MET A 112 17.39 2.81 6.86
C MET A 112 18.91 2.93 6.77
N THR A 113 19.49 2.11 5.91
CA THR A 113 20.91 2.15 5.51
C THR A 113 21.02 2.20 3.99
N ASP A 114 22.22 2.46 3.47
CA ASP A 114 22.45 2.48 2.02
C ASP A 114 22.24 1.10 1.34
N HIS A 115 22.10 0.04 2.14
CA HIS A 115 21.85 -1.34 1.67
C HIS A 115 20.36 -1.73 1.73
N HIS A 116 19.45 -0.79 1.92
CA HIS A 116 18.02 -1.06 1.89
C HIS A 116 17.46 -0.87 0.48
N SER A 117 16.63 -1.83 0.08
CA SER A 117 15.76 -1.76 -1.09
C SER A 117 14.32 -1.62 -0.63
N VAL A 118 13.59 -0.61 -1.09
CA VAL A 118 12.22 -0.31 -0.67
C VAL A 118 11.24 -0.81 -1.72
N ILE A 119 10.27 -1.60 -1.28
CA ILE A 119 9.11 -2.04 -2.07
C ILE A 119 7.84 -1.58 -1.35
N ILE A 120 6.94 -0.92 -2.07
CA ILE A 120 5.65 -0.50 -1.51
C ILE A 120 4.55 -1.45 -1.97
N LEU A 121 3.79 -1.95 -1.01
CA LEU A 121 2.58 -2.74 -1.22
C LEU A 121 1.37 -1.82 -1.12
N THR A 122 0.50 -1.90 -2.11
CA THR A 122 -0.70 -1.09 -2.20
C THR A 122 -1.79 -1.84 -2.94
N HIS A 123 -3.06 -1.65 -2.60
CA HIS A 123 -4.15 -2.30 -3.34
C HIS A 123 -4.41 -1.59 -4.68
N TYR A 124 -4.70 -0.28 -4.62
CA TYR A 124 -4.95 0.50 -5.83
C TYR A 124 -3.64 0.93 -6.50
N PRO A 125 -3.54 0.83 -7.82
CA PRO A 125 -2.44 1.46 -8.56
C PRO A 125 -2.55 2.99 -8.53
N PHE A 126 -1.40 3.67 -8.60
CA PHE A 126 -1.32 5.14 -8.51
C PHE A 126 -1.34 5.82 -9.89
N GLN A 127 -1.77 5.15 -10.94
CA GLN A 127 -1.78 5.74 -12.27
C GLN A 127 -3.00 5.30 -13.06
N ARG A 128 -3.63 6.26 -13.70
CA ARG A 128 -4.66 6.00 -14.70
C ARG A 128 -3.98 5.59 -16.00
N ARG A 129 -4.13 4.34 -16.43
CA ARG A 129 -3.64 3.87 -17.72
C ARG A 129 -4.69 3.00 -18.39
N SER A 130 -4.97 3.31 -19.66
CA SER A 130 -5.75 2.42 -20.52
C SER A 130 -4.86 1.29 -21.01
N VAL A 131 -5.29 0.06 -20.85
CA VAL A 131 -4.71 -1.11 -21.52
C VAL A 131 -5.66 -1.51 -22.64
N ASN A 132 -5.19 -1.53 -23.87
CA ASN A 132 -5.96 -1.91 -25.05
C ASN A 132 -7.25 -1.09 -25.28
N ASN A 133 -7.21 0.20 -25.01
CA ASN A 133 -8.30 1.17 -25.17
C ASN A 133 -9.55 0.96 -24.30
N ASP A 134 -9.69 -0.13 -23.57
CA ASP A 134 -10.92 -0.46 -22.86
C ASP A 134 -10.74 -0.76 -21.37
N THR A 135 -9.51 -0.97 -20.91
CA THR A 135 -9.26 -1.32 -19.51
C THR A 135 -8.41 -0.26 -18.82
N TYR A 136 -8.92 0.33 -17.78
CA TYR A 136 -8.19 1.26 -16.94
C TYR A 136 -7.42 0.47 -15.87
N LEU A 137 -6.10 0.60 -15.83
CA LEU A 137 -5.24 -0.02 -14.81
C LEU A 137 -5.19 0.77 -13.51
N CYS A 138 -5.75 1.94 -13.51
CA CYS A 138 -5.94 2.72 -12.32
C CYS A 138 -7.22 3.49 -12.47
N ASP A 139 -8.08 3.34 -11.52
CA ASP A 139 -9.22 4.20 -11.41
C ASP A 139 -8.80 5.43 -10.60
N GLY A 140 -8.22 6.41 -11.29
CA GLY A 140 -7.84 7.70 -10.67
C GLY A 140 -9.03 8.42 -10.06
N ASP A 141 -10.25 7.96 -10.36
CA ASP A 141 -11.46 8.42 -9.73
C ASP A 141 -11.64 7.82 -8.33
N TYR A 142 -11.00 6.66 -8.04
CA TYR A 142 -11.04 6.00 -6.73
C TYR A 142 -9.85 6.33 -5.82
N VAL A 143 -8.77 6.89 -6.32
CA VAL A 143 -7.63 7.33 -5.50
C VAL A 143 -7.56 8.84 -5.51
N HIS A 144 -8.12 9.47 -4.49
CA HIS A 144 -8.03 10.91 -4.38
C HIS A 144 -6.58 11.34 -4.15
N SER A 145 -6.15 12.39 -4.85
CA SER A 145 -4.73 12.79 -4.84
C SER A 145 -3.79 11.63 -5.17
N TRP A 146 -4.13 10.84 -6.18
CA TRP A 146 -3.40 9.66 -6.63
C TRP A 146 -1.89 9.92 -6.86
N ASN A 147 -1.51 11.15 -7.16
CA ASN A 147 -0.12 11.57 -7.37
C ASN A 147 0.65 11.81 -6.06
N MET A 148 0.00 11.86 -4.90
CA MET A 148 0.65 12.18 -3.62
C MET A 148 1.73 11.17 -3.25
N ILE A 149 1.40 9.88 -3.23
CA ILE A 149 2.38 8.82 -2.92
C ILE A 149 3.50 8.78 -3.96
N PRO A 150 3.21 8.78 -5.29
CA PRO A 150 4.26 8.88 -6.31
C PRO A 150 5.19 10.07 -6.14
N GLU A 151 4.67 11.25 -5.82
CA GLU A 151 5.51 12.45 -5.63
C GLU A 151 6.38 12.34 -4.35
N ILE A 152 5.88 11.75 -3.27
CA ILE A 152 6.67 11.46 -2.07
C ILE A 152 7.82 10.49 -2.41
N ILE A 153 7.54 9.43 -3.15
CA ILE A 153 8.55 8.45 -3.53
C ILE A 153 9.53 9.02 -4.55
N GLU A 154 9.08 9.87 -5.45
CA GLU A 154 9.99 10.57 -6.37
C GLU A 154 10.94 11.50 -5.60
N ALA A 155 10.44 12.25 -4.60
CA ALA A 155 11.29 13.03 -3.73
C ALA A 155 12.29 12.15 -2.95
N PHE A 156 11.85 10.99 -2.45
CA PHE A 156 12.74 10.00 -1.84
C PHE A 156 13.81 9.53 -2.83
N ARG A 157 13.43 9.13 -4.04
CA ARG A 157 14.34 8.64 -5.08
C ARG A 157 15.37 9.70 -5.49
N THR A 158 14.95 10.95 -5.66
CA THR A 158 15.79 12.06 -6.13
C THR A 158 16.53 12.78 -5.01
N ARG A 159 16.37 12.37 -3.75
CA ARG A 159 16.98 13.00 -2.58
C ARG A 159 16.60 14.48 -2.47
N SER A 160 15.35 14.78 -2.65
CA SER A 160 14.86 16.15 -2.71
C SER A 160 13.88 16.49 -1.60
N LEU A 161 13.58 17.77 -1.52
CA LEU A 161 12.54 18.33 -0.65
C LEU A 161 11.20 18.28 -1.38
N LEU A 162 10.13 17.87 -0.69
CA LEU A 162 8.76 18.01 -1.13
C LEU A 162 7.95 18.72 -0.06
N GLU A 163 7.42 19.88 -0.41
CA GLU A 163 6.48 20.62 0.43
C GLU A 163 5.24 20.94 -0.40
N LYS A 164 4.14 20.27 -0.13
CA LYS A 164 2.92 20.37 -0.94
C LYS A 164 1.69 20.02 -0.13
N VAL A 165 0.58 20.69 -0.43
CA VAL A 165 -0.75 20.40 0.10
C VAL A 165 -1.55 19.67 -0.96
N TYR A 166 -2.12 18.53 -0.59
CA TYR A 166 -2.98 17.72 -1.46
C TYR A 166 -4.42 17.83 -0.98
N PRO A 167 -5.37 18.07 -1.89
CA PRO A 167 -6.78 18.07 -1.52
C PRO A 167 -7.19 16.69 -1.00
N ASN A 168 -8.16 16.66 -0.12
CA ASN A 168 -8.71 15.44 0.43
C ASN A 168 -10.14 15.24 0.00
N GLN A 169 -10.69 14.03 0.16
CA GLN A 169 -12.07 13.70 -0.21
C GLN A 169 -13.06 14.16 0.86
N PHE A 170 -14.33 14.23 0.47
CA PHE A 170 -15.48 14.36 1.36
C PHE A 170 -15.40 15.54 2.35
N ASN A 171 -14.81 16.67 1.94
CA ASN A 171 -14.56 17.82 2.80
C ASN A 171 -13.69 17.55 4.03
N LEU A 172 -12.89 16.51 3.98
CA LEU A 172 -11.86 16.25 4.98
C LEU A 172 -10.70 17.22 4.81
N ASP A 173 -9.96 17.44 5.90
CA ASP A 173 -8.81 18.35 5.89
C ASP A 173 -7.78 17.92 4.84
N PRO A 174 -7.19 18.87 4.10
CA PRO A 174 -6.14 18.57 3.15
C PRO A 174 -4.94 17.90 3.80
N ILE A 175 -4.26 17.04 3.06
CA ILE A 175 -3.02 16.39 3.48
C ILE A 175 -1.83 17.33 3.23
N ASN A 176 -1.13 17.65 4.28
CA ASN A 176 0.07 18.49 4.22
C ASN A 176 1.32 17.59 4.17
N VAL A 177 1.96 17.52 3.02
CA VAL A 177 3.20 16.78 2.85
C VAL A 177 4.39 17.71 3.09
N LYS A 178 5.25 17.32 4.04
CA LYS A 178 6.55 17.93 4.30
C LYS A 178 7.59 16.84 4.41
N ALA A 179 8.34 16.63 3.36
CA ALA A 179 9.34 15.57 3.27
C ALA A 179 10.68 16.16 2.86
N ASP A 180 11.69 15.93 3.68
CA ASP A 180 13.09 16.18 3.33
C ASP A 180 13.82 14.84 3.24
N PHE A 181 14.23 14.49 2.04
CA PHE A 181 14.98 13.27 1.75
C PHE A 181 16.40 13.54 1.26
N SER A 182 16.94 14.75 1.50
CA SER A 182 18.27 15.12 1.05
C SER A 182 19.38 14.19 1.53
N ASP A 183 19.21 13.62 2.73
CA ASP A 183 20.12 12.66 3.36
C ASP A 183 19.60 11.21 3.38
N ARG A 184 18.58 10.91 2.56
CA ARG A 184 17.94 9.59 2.56
C ARG A 184 18.93 8.45 2.35
N LYS A 185 18.62 7.32 2.95
CA LYS A 185 19.29 6.03 2.78
C LYS A 185 18.39 5.05 2.03
N GLY A 186 19.02 4.05 1.40
CA GLY A 186 18.32 3.04 0.62
C GLY A 186 17.84 3.52 -0.76
N GLU A 187 17.28 2.63 -1.53
CA GLU A 187 16.80 2.86 -2.89
C GLU A 187 15.36 2.34 -3.05
N PHE A 188 14.55 3.06 -3.80
CA PHE A 188 13.22 2.57 -4.18
C PHE A 188 13.33 1.59 -5.36
N VAL A 189 12.59 0.48 -5.28
CA VAL A 189 12.60 -0.56 -6.31
C VAL A 189 11.31 -0.51 -7.13
N CYS A 190 10.17 -0.76 -6.51
CA CYS A 190 8.89 -0.82 -7.20
C CYS A 190 7.69 -0.68 -6.27
N TYR A 191 6.52 -0.51 -6.88
CA TYR A 191 5.23 -0.75 -6.25
C TYR A 191 4.74 -2.16 -6.63
N LEU A 192 4.11 -2.85 -5.69
CA LEU A 192 3.31 -4.05 -5.93
C LEU A 192 1.87 -3.75 -5.57
N GLY A 193 0.96 -4.08 -6.47
CA GLY A 193 -0.45 -3.77 -6.29
C GLY A 193 -1.41 -4.77 -6.92
N GLY A 194 -2.70 -4.53 -6.75
CA GLY A 194 -3.79 -5.35 -7.22
C GLY A 194 -4.93 -4.52 -7.81
N HIS A 195 -6.16 -4.82 -7.43
CA HIS A 195 -7.42 -4.13 -7.74
C HIS A 195 -8.00 -4.41 -9.14
N ILE A 196 -7.23 -4.36 -10.20
CA ILE A 196 -7.79 -4.39 -11.58
C ILE A 196 -7.79 -5.79 -12.19
N HIS A 197 -7.66 -6.81 -11.39
CA HIS A 197 -7.81 -8.21 -11.79
C HIS A 197 -7.09 -8.56 -13.12
N CYS A 198 -5.90 -8.04 -13.32
CA CYS A 198 -5.04 -8.41 -14.44
C CYS A 198 -3.57 -8.32 -14.06
N ASN A 199 -2.75 -9.12 -14.74
CA ASN A 199 -1.29 -8.98 -14.63
C ASN A 199 -0.85 -7.79 -15.47
N ALA A 200 -0.14 -6.87 -14.85
CA ALA A 200 0.36 -5.70 -15.54
C ALA A 200 1.72 -5.24 -15.01
N TYR A 201 2.49 -4.67 -15.90
CA TYR A 201 3.70 -3.93 -15.59
C TYR A 201 3.63 -2.57 -16.26
N PHE A 202 3.86 -1.50 -15.52
CA PHE A 202 3.86 -0.14 -16.03
C PHE A 202 4.68 0.79 -15.15
N ASP A 203 5.04 1.95 -15.69
CA ASP A 203 5.76 2.96 -14.92
C ASP A 203 4.78 4.01 -14.38
N VAL A 204 4.92 4.31 -13.11
CA VAL A 204 4.29 5.45 -12.45
C VAL A 204 5.32 6.59 -12.44
N GLY A 205 5.25 7.45 -13.44
CA GLY A 205 6.36 8.35 -13.75
C GLY A 205 7.55 7.54 -14.26
N TRP A 206 8.63 7.47 -13.49
CA TRP A 206 9.82 6.65 -13.78
C TRP A 206 9.94 5.45 -12.83
N LEU A 207 8.89 5.14 -12.10
CA LEU A 207 8.89 4.13 -11.04
C LEU A 207 8.09 2.92 -11.46
N PRO A 208 8.67 1.72 -11.42
CA PRO A 208 8.00 0.52 -11.85
C PRO A 208 6.85 0.14 -10.91
N PHE A 209 5.71 -0.17 -11.50
CA PHE A 209 4.54 -0.73 -10.84
C PHE A 209 4.27 -2.12 -11.38
N ILE A 210 4.18 -3.09 -10.51
CA ILE A 210 3.85 -4.48 -10.83
C ILE A 210 2.50 -4.79 -10.23
N GLN A 211 1.56 -5.20 -11.05
CA GLN A 211 0.26 -5.64 -10.62
C GLN A 211 0.09 -7.13 -10.86
N ALA A 212 -0.35 -7.83 -9.83
CA ALA A 212 -0.72 -9.24 -9.92
C ALA A 212 -2.24 -9.40 -10.00
N TYR A 213 -2.68 -10.42 -10.71
CA TYR A 213 -4.08 -10.79 -10.78
C TYR A 213 -4.54 -11.39 -9.45
N GLU A 214 -5.53 -10.78 -8.84
CA GLU A 214 -6.00 -11.17 -7.51
C GLU A 214 -6.88 -12.43 -7.50
N GLY A 215 -7.44 -12.81 -8.65
CA GLY A 215 -8.33 -13.96 -8.77
C GLY A 215 -7.63 -15.32 -8.84
N ASP A 216 -6.32 -15.36 -9.06
CA ASP A 216 -5.61 -16.57 -9.43
C ASP A 216 -4.25 -16.74 -8.75
N LEU A 217 -4.18 -16.49 -7.45
CA LEU A 217 -3.01 -16.86 -6.66
C LEU A 217 -2.63 -18.35 -6.78
N PHE A 218 -3.58 -19.18 -7.23
CA PHE A 218 -3.36 -20.60 -7.48
C PHE A 218 -2.89 -20.92 -8.90
N ILE A 219 -3.15 -20.07 -9.88
CA ILE A 219 -2.75 -20.34 -11.28
C ILE A 219 -1.32 -19.90 -11.55
N SER A 220 -0.84 -18.86 -10.89
CA SER A 220 0.54 -18.39 -11.07
C SER A 220 1.58 -19.39 -10.57
N THR A 221 1.21 -20.31 -9.69
CA THR A 221 2.08 -21.39 -9.23
C THR A 221 2.06 -22.62 -10.15
N GLN A 222 1.10 -22.72 -11.07
CA GLN A 222 1.00 -23.84 -12.01
C GLN A 222 1.64 -23.58 -13.37
N THR A 223 2.02 -22.34 -13.67
CA THR A 223 2.64 -22.00 -14.96
C THR A 223 4.17 -21.94 -14.90
N SER A 224 4.78 -22.41 -13.84
CA SER A 224 6.23 -22.51 -13.69
C SER A 224 6.77 -23.94 -13.83
N GLU A 225 6.03 -24.82 -14.55
CA GLU A 225 6.57 -26.09 -15.05
C GLU A 225 6.95 -26.00 -16.53
#